data_c9f827b1a32a1826bbfb103d0723cc47
#
_entry.id   c9f827b1a32a1826bbfb103d0723cc47
#
_cell.length_a   1.000
_cell.length_b   1.000
_cell.length_c   1.000
_cell.angle_alpha   90.00
_cell.angle_beta   90.00
_cell.angle_gamma   90.00
#
_symmetry.space_group_name_H-M   'P 1'
#
loop_
_entity.id
_entity.type
_entity.pdbx_description
1 polymer ?
#
loop_
_entity_poly.entity_id
_entity_poly.type
_entity_poly.pdbx_seq_one_letter_code
_entity_poly.pdbx_strand_id
1 'polypeptide(L)'
;MTPDALIEELKTLVDPDKVRTDAESLDNWGKDWTKHFAPAPLAIVFPKNAEQVQAIVRFANQHQVALVPSGGRTGLSAGAVAANGEVVVSFDYMNKIVSFNEFDRTVVCQPGVVTAQLQQFAEEQGLYYPVDFASAGSSNIGGNIGTNAGGIKVIRYGMTRNWVAGLKVVTGSGELLELNKDLIKNATGYDLRQLFIGAEGTLGFVVEATMRLERAPKNLTAMVLGTADFDSIMPVLHAFQGKLDLTAFEFFSDKAMAKIMARGDVPAPFATDCPFYALLEFEALNEEIANQALEIFEHCVEQGWVLDGVMSQSEQQLQNLWKLREFISETISHWTPYKNDISVTVGQVPAFLHDIDAIVAEHYPSFEIVWFGHIGDGNLHLNILKPDDLDKDAFFAECAKVNKWVFEIVQKYNGSISAEHGVGMTKRDYLHYSRSAEEIALMKAVKAVFDPNGIMNPGKIFA
;
A
#
# COMPACT_ATOMS: atom_id res chain seq x y z
N MET A 1 -16.36 1.91 33.89
CA MET A 1 -15.20 2.56 34.54
C MET A 1 -15.09 3.98 33.98
N THR A 2 -14.53 4.95 34.72
CA THR A 2 -14.29 6.29 34.19
C THR A 2 -13.06 6.30 33.27
N PRO A 3 -12.94 7.24 32.31
CA PRO A 3 -11.75 7.37 31.47
C PRO A 3 -10.43 7.40 32.26
N ASP A 4 -10.37 8.18 33.34
CA ASP A 4 -9.17 8.27 34.16
C ASP A 4 -8.81 6.94 34.83
N ALA A 5 -9.80 6.18 35.31
CA ALA A 5 -9.56 4.87 35.91
C ALA A 5 -9.05 3.84 34.87
N LEU A 6 -9.52 3.89 33.60
CA LEU A 6 -9.00 3.09 32.51
C LEU A 6 -7.54 3.44 32.21
N ILE A 7 -7.21 4.73 32.19
CA ILE A 7 -5.85 5.21 31.95
C ILE A 7 -4.89 4.75 33.07
N GLU A 8 -5.30 4.85 34.33
CA GLU A 8 -4.48 4.41 35.47
C GLU A 8 -4.24 2.88 35.42
N GLU A 9 -5.24 2.09 35.05
CA GLU A 9 -5.06 0.64 34.88
C GLU A 9 -4.13 0.32 33.69
N LEU A 10 -4.26 1.00 32.54
CA LEU A 10 -3.34 0.87 31.41
C LEU A 10 -1.88 1.13 31.80
N LYS A 11 -1.61 2.09 32.69
CA LYS A 11 -0.25 2.36 33.22
C LYS A 11 0.33 1.22 34.04
N THR A 12 -0.49 0.28 34.49
CA THR A 12 0.00 -0.94 35.19
C THR A 12 0.40 -2.06 34.24
N LEU A 13 -0.08 -2.02 32.99
CA LEU A 13 0.16 -3.07 31.97
C LEU A 13 1.42 -2.82 31.15
N VAL A 14 1.82 -1.55 31.05
CA VAL A 14 3.05 -1.09 30.39
C VAL A 14 3.77 -0.14 31.33
N ASP A 15 5.00 0.27 31.01
CA ASP A 15 5.65 1.30 31.82
C ASP A 15 4.80 2.58 31.84
N PRO A 16 4.60 3.26 32.97
CA PRO A 16 3.70 4.42 33.08
C PRO A 16 4.01 5.55 32.08
N ASP A 17 5.29 5.74 31.73
CA ASP A 17 5.72 6.72 30.72
C ASP A 17 5.40 6.28 29.27
N LYS A 18 4.88 5.07 29.08
CA LYS A 18 4.44 4.50 27.82
C LYS A 18 2.92 4.59 27.61
N VAL A 19 2.22 5.32 28.45
CA VAL A 19 0.81 5.72 28.25
C VAL A 19 0.78 7.24 28.08
N ARG A 20 0.30 7.71 26.94
CA ARG A 20 0.21 9.13 26.60
C ARG A 20 -1.24 9.57 26.50
N THR A 21 -1.53 10.73 27.05
CA THR A 21 -2.87 11.35 27.07
C THR A 21 -2.83 12.85 26.74
N ASP A 22 -1.63 13.39 26.48
CA ASP A 22 -1.46 14.77 26.07
C ASP A 22 -1.98 14.98 24.64
N ALA A 23 -2.48 16.17 24.35
CA ALA A 23 -3.15 16.50 23.09
C ALA A 23 -2.25 16.28 21.86
N GLU A 24 -0.95 16.54 21.97
CA GLU A 24 0.01 16.36 20.89
C GLU A 24 0.17 14.86 20.55
N SER A 25 0.33 14.01 21.57
CA SER A 25 0.41 12.55 21.39
C SER A 25 -0.88 11.99 20.82
N LEU A 26 -2.04 12.41 21.34
CA LEU A 26 -3.34 11.95 20.85
C LEU A 26 -3.54 12.30 19.35
N ASP A 27 -3.14 13.50 18.95
CA ASP A 27 -3.20 13.90 17.54
C ASP A 27 -2.21 13.11 16.67
N ASN A 28 -0.95 12.99 17.09
CA ASN A 28 0.11 12.40 16.27
C ASN A 28 -0.04 10.88 16.06
N TRP A 29 -0.49 10.14 17.06
CA TRP A 29 -0.64 8.68 16.98
C TRP A 29 -2.07 8.23 16.72
N GLY A 30 -3.07 9.10 16.89
CA GLY A 30 -4.48 8.80 16.65
C GLY A 30 -4.92 8.89 15.19
N LYS A 31 -4.04 9.25 14.26
CA LYS A 31 -4.32 9.45 12.83
C LYS A 31 -3.36 8.68 11.94
N ASP A 32 -3.74 8.54 10.66
CA ASP A 32 -2.86 8.12 9.58
C ASP A 32 -2.67 9.28 8.56
N TRP A 33 -2.25 8.98 7.33
CA TRP A 33 -2.04 10.00 6.28
C TRP A 33 -3.35 10.53 5.67
N THR A 34 -4.49 9.91 6.00
CA THR A 34 -5.82 10.39 5.59
C THR A 34 -6.18 11.69 6.33
N LYS A 35 -6.64 12.69 5.62
CA LYS A 35 -6.94 14.01 6.17
C LYS A 35 -8.46 14.24 6.38
N HIS A 36 -9.25 13.15 6.42
CA HIS A 36 -10.72 13.23 6.45
C HIS A 36 -11.33 13.08 7.83
N PHE A 37 -10.60 12.47 8.77
CA PHE A 37 -11.10 12.15 10.10
C PHE A 37 -10.21 12.81 11.15
N ALA A 38 -10.84 13.54 12.06
CA ALA A 38 -10.14 14.08 13.23
C ALA A 38 -9.89 12.96 14.24
N PRO A 39 -8.67 12.80 14.75
CA PRO A 39 -8.40 11.82 15.80
C PRO A 39 -9.02 12.28 17.15
N ALA A 40 -9.57 11.30 17.87
CA ALA A 40 -10.12 11.49 19.21
C ALA A 40 -9.91 10.23 20.08
N PRO A 41 -8.67 9.69 20.18
CA PRO A 41 -8.39 8.54 21.04
C PRO A 41 -8.48 8.90 22.53
N LEU A 42 -8.77 7.89 23.36
CA LEU A 42 -8.72 8.00 24.83
C LEU A 42 -7.26 8.09 25.33
N ALA A 43 -6.39 7.25 24.80
CA ALA A 43 -4.98 7.19 25.17
C ALA A 43 -4.17 6.50 24.05
N ILE A 44 -2.86 6.73 24.07
CA ILE A 44 -1.89 6.00 23.25
C ILE A 44 -1.07 5.13 24.18
N VAL A 45 -0.95 3.83 23.88
CA VAL A 45 -0.11 2.89 24.63
C VAL A 45 0.99 2.33 23.75
N PHE A 46 2.17 2.19 24.33
CA PHE A 46 3.39 1.73 23.62
C PHE A 46 3.92 0.45 24.28
N PRO A 47 3.42 -0.73 23.88
CA PRO A 47 3.97 -2.00 24.35
C PRO A 47 5.41 -2.21 23.83
N LYS A 48 6.20 -3.01 24.56
CA LYS A 48 7.58 -3.37 24.22
C LYS A 48 7.75 -4.85 23.83
N ASN A 49 6.74 -5.67 24.10
CA ASN A 49 6.75 -7.11 23.85
C ASN A 49 5.33 -7.69 23.69
N ALA A 50 5.25 -8.93 23.28
CA ALA A 50 3.99 -9.63 23.04
C ALA A 50 3.14 -9.80 24.30
N GLU A 51 3.76 -9.98 25.46
CA GLU A 51 3.08 -10.15 26.74
C GLU A 51 2.31 -8.88 27.14
N GLN A 52 2.91 -7.71 26.92
CA GLN A 52 2.23 -6.44 27.14
C GLN A 52 1.07 -6.24 26.17
N VAL A 53 1.23 -6.63 24.88
CA VAL A 53 0.13 -6.59 23.91
C VAL A 53 -1.01 -7.52 24.35
N GLN A 54 -0.72 -8.73 24.82
CA GLN A 54 -1.75 -9.63 25.37
C GLN A 54 -2.46 -9.03 26.58
N ALA A 55 -1.72 -8.40 27.48
CA ALA A 55 -2.31 -7.74 28.66
C ALA A 55 -3.25 -6.61 28.26
N ILE A 56 -2.86 -5.78 27.29
CA ILE A 56 -3.69 -4.70 26.73
C ILE A 56 -4.97 -5.26 26.10
N VAL A 57 -4.87 -6.33 25.29
CA VAL A 57 -6.05 -6.93 24.65
C VAL A 57 -6.99 -7.55 25.69
N ARG A 58 -6.46 -8.24 26.73
CA ARG A 58 -7.29 -8.78 27.82
C ARG A 58 -7.98 -7.68 28.62
N PHE A 59 -7.28 -6.60 28.95
CA PHE A 59 -7.85 -5.40 29.56
C PHE A 59 -8.98 -4.83 28.68
N ALA A 60 -8.76 -4.69 27.38
CA ALA A 60 -9.74 -4.17 26.45
C ALA A 60 -11.00 -5.06 26.39
N ASN A 61 -10.85 -6.38 26.42
CA ASN A 61 -11.97 -7.32 26.53
C ASN A 61 -12.74 -7.17 27.85
N GLN A 62 -12.03 -7.04 28.96
CA GLN A 62 -12.63 -6.92 30.28
C GLN A 62 -13.47 -5.63 30.42
N HIS A 63 -12.99 -4.53 29.84
CA HIS A 63 -13.60 -3.21 29.99
C HIS A 63 -14.40 -2.77 28.76
N GLN A 64 -14.48 -3.60 27.72
CA GLN A 64 -15.15 -3.31 26.44
C GLN A 64 -14.59 -2.02 25.80
N VAL A 65 -13.26 -1.88 25.79
CA VAL A 65 -12.55 -0.75 25.21
C VAL A 65 -12.08 -1.13 23.81
N ALA A 66 -12.38 -0.30 22.83
CA ALA A 66 -11.92 -0.51 21.46
C ALA A 66 -10.41 -0.20 21.31
N LEU A 67 -9.70 -0.99 20.52
CA LEU A 67 -8.29 -0.86 20.24
C LEU A 67 -8.06 -0.53 18.75
N VAL A 68 -7.14 0.39 18.47
CA VAL A 68 -6.73 0.75 17.12
C VAL A 68 -5.21 0.55 16.98
N PRO A 69 -4.71 -0.22 15.98
CA PRO A 69 -3.28 -0.38 15.76
C PRO A 69 -2.67 0.90 15.15
N SER A 70 -1.46 1.26 15.57
CA SER A 70 -0.69 2.34 14.98
C SER A 70 0.74 1.88 14.68
N GLY A 71 1.08 1.86 13.39
CA GLY A 71 2.43 1.63 12.90
C GLY A 71 3.07 2.92 12.38
N GLY A 72 3.57 2.91 11.14
CA GLY A 72 4.19 4.08 10.48
C GLY A 72 3.24 5.22 10.13
N ARG A 73 1.94 5.03 10.27
CA ARG A 73 0.88 6.03 10.02
C ARG A 73 0.85 6.58 8.60
N THR A 74 1.34 5.81 7.65
CA THR A 74 1.41 6.15 6.21
C THR A 74 0.14 5.75 5.44
N GLY A 75 -0.82 5.12 6.10
CA GLY A 75 -2.05 4.60 5.48
C GLY A 75 -2.92 5.70 4.86
N LEU A 76 -3.65 5.33 3.80
CA LEU A 76 -4.49 6.22 2.99
C LEU A 76 -5.99 5.88 3.06
N SER A 77 -6.39 4.96 3.95
CA SER A 77 -7.77 4.49 4.08
C SER A 77 -8.42 4.77 5.44
N ALA A 78 -7.75 5.51 6.33
CA ALA A 78 -8.14 5.70 7.72
C ALA A 78 -8.20 4.38 8.53
N GLY A 79 -7.35 3.42 8.18
CA GLY A 79 -7.24 2.13 8.87
C GLY A 79 -6.66 2.24 10.28
N ALA A 80 -5.82 3.25 10.55
CA ALA A 80 -5.19 3.50 11.84
C ALA A 80 -5.73 4.76 12.56
N VAL A 81 -6.89 5.27 12.14
CA VAL A 81 -7.52 6.43 12.78
C VAL A 81 -8.37 5.98 13.98
N ALA A 82 -8.12 6.58 15.14
CA ALA A 82 -8.94 6.44 16.34
C ALA A 82 -9.80 7.70 16.51
N ALA A 83 -11.10 7.62 16.20
CA ALA A 83 -12.00 8.77 16.14
C ALA A 83 -13.11 8.76 17.22
N ASN A 84 -13.21 7.70 18.05
CA ASN A 84 -14.37 7.47 18.94
C ASN A 84 -13.97 7.06 20.37
N GLY A 85 -12.83 7.55 20.87
CA GLY A 85 -12.38 7.25 22.23
C GLY A 85 -11.69 5.89 22.39
N GLU A 86 -11.20 5.32 21.29
CA GLU A 86 -10.44 4.08 21.30
C GLU A 86 -9.07 4.26 21.98
N VAL A 87 -8.47 3.18 22.46
CA VAL A 87 -7.06 3.15 22.85
C VAL A 87 -6.22 2.78 21.64
N VAL A 88 -5.27 3.64 21.30
CA VAL A 88 -4.30 3.38 20.23
C VAL A 88 -3.15 2.54 20.77
N VAL A 89 -2.84 1.44 20.11
CA VAL A 89 -1.69 0.57 20.40
C VAL A 89 -0.61 0.84 19.37
N SER A 90 0.43 1.57 19.75
CA SER A 90 1.55 1.92 18.88
C SER A 90 2.70 0.93 19.03
N PHE A 91 3.22 0.47 17.89
CA PHE A 91 4.33 -0.48 17.84
C PHE A 91 5.70 0.20 17.70
N ASP A 92 5.80 1.51 17.90
CA ASP A 92 7.05 2.28 17.75
C ASP A 92 8.22 1.74 18.62
N TYR A 93 7.93 1.10 19.76
CA TYR A 93 8.94 0.46 20.62
C TYR A 93 9.12 -1.04 20.39
N MET A 94 8.39 -1.64 19.47
CA MET A 94 8.59 -3.01 19.01
C MET A 94 9.20 -2.97 17.59
N ASN A 95 10.42 -2.49 17.49
CA ASN A 95 11.08 -2.11 16.22
C ASN A 95 12.44 -2.78 15.99
N LYS A 96 12.66 -3.97 16.57
CA LYS A 96 13.92 -4.71 16.47
C LYS A 96 13.89 -5.75 15.36
N ILE A 97 14.99 -5.86 14.62
CA ILE A 97 15.35 -7.06 13.89
C ILE A 97 15.88 -8.04 14.94
N VAL A 98 15.23 -9.19 15.09
CA VAL A 98 15.44 -10.14 16.19
C VAL A 98 16.49 -11.17 15.84
N SER A 99 16.39 -11.75 14.63
CA SER A 99 17.34 -12.75 14.14
C SER A 99 17.32 -12.84 12.62
N PHE A 100 18.36 -13.43 12.08
CA PHE A 100 18.53 -13.73 10.67
C PHE A 100 18.96 -15.17 10.48
N ASN A 101 18.35 -15.89 9.55
CA ASN A 101 18.73 -17.21 9.13
C ASN A 101 19.26 -17.15 7.68
N GLU A 102 20.56 -17.34 7.53
CA GLU A 102 21.25 -17.25 6.24
C GLU A 102 20.83 -18.38 5.28
N PHE A 103 20.58 -19.59 5.80
CA PHE A 103 20.22 -20.76 4.97
C PHE A 103 18.80 -20.63 4.40
N ASP A 104 17.85 -20.18 5.23
CA ASP A 104 16.46 -20.00 4.83
C ASP A 104 16.22 -18.64 4.19
N ARG A 105 17.22 -17.72 4.27
CA ARG A 105 17.09 -16.31 3.87
C ARG A 105 15.87 -15.66 4.50
N THR A 106 15.72 -15.85 5.79
CA THR A 106 14.60 -15.27 6.54
C THR A 106 15.11 -14.39 7.66
N VAL A 107 14.37 -13.33 7.94
CA VAL A 107 14.64 -12.40 9.01
C VAL A 107 13.42 -12.30 9.92
N VAL A 108 13.62 -12.47 11.21
CA VAL A 108 12.58 -12.28 12.23
C VAL A 108 12.64 -10.82 12.67
N CYS A 109 11.53 -10.14 12.59
CA CYS A 109 11.42 -8.73 12.97
C CYS A 109 10.14 -8.44 13.76
N GLN A 110 10.21 -7.43 14.60
CA GLN A 110 9.06 -6.87 15.30
C GLN A 110 8.23 -5.95 14.36
N PRO A 111 6.93 -5.74 14.62
CA PRO A 111 6.03 -5.05 13.71
C PRO A 111 6.36 -3.57 13.46
N GLY A 112 7.07 -2.91 14.38
CA GLY A 112 7.49 -1.52 14.26
C GLY A 112 8.79 -1.31 13.46
N VAL A 113 9.44 -2.38 12.95
CA VAL A 113 10.59 -2.24 12.04
C VAL A 113 10.15 -1.46 10.80
N VAL A 114 10.90 -0.42 10.43
CA VAL A 114 10.63 0.39 9.24
C VAL A 114 11.02 -0.40 7.99
N THR A 115 10.24 -0.29 6.92
CA THR A 115 10.49 -1.01 5.66
C THR A 115 11.90 -0.77 5.14
N ALA A 116 12.35 0.49 5.08
CA ALA A 116 13.70 0.84 4.65
C ALA A 116 14.81 0.25 5.55
N GLN A 117 14.56 0.07 6.84
CA GLN A 117 15.49 -0.62 7.74
C GLN A 117 15.63 -2.11 7.40
N LEU A 118 14.52 -2.77 7.03
CA LEU A 118 14.56 -4.15 6.59
C LEU A 118 15.24 -4.28 5.22
N GLN A 119 15.00 -3.35 4.30
CA GLN A 119 15.69 -3.29 3.00
C GLN A 119 17.20 -3.12 3.18
N GLN A 120 17.62 -2.14 3.99
CA GLN A 120 19.03 -1.91 4.30
C GLN A 120 19.67 -3.14 4.96
N PHE A 121 18.99 -3.76 5.94
CA PHE A 121 19.50 -4.98 6.58
C PHE A 121 19.69 -6.11 5.54
N ALA A 122 18.74 -6.30 4.64
CA ALA A 122 18.85 -7.30 3.58
C ALA A 122 20.06 -7.04 2.67
N GLU A 123 20.29 -5.77 2.27
CA GLU A 123 21.43 -5.36 1.46
C GLU A 123 22.76 -5.64 2.17
N GLU A 124 22.87 -5.35 3.46
CA GLU A 124 24.05 -5.66 4.28
C GLU A 124 24.35 -7.17 4.35
N GLN A 125 23.34 -8.03 4.14
CA GLN A 125 23.49 -9.48 4.03
C GLN A 125 23.69 -9.96 2.56
N GLY A 126 23.79 -9.05 1.58
CA GLY A 126 23.88 -9.39 0.15
C GLY A 126 22.58 -9.95 -0.43
N LEU A 127 21.46 -9.65 0.22
CA LEU A 127 20.12 -10.06 -0.15
C LEU A 127 19.24 -8.84 -0.46
N TYR A 128 17.96 -9.07 -0.73
CA TYR A 128 17.00 -8.06 -1.12
C TYR A 128 15.63 -8.30 -0.48
N TYR A 129 15.04 -7.23 0.05
CA TYR A 129 13.62 -7.23 0.44
C TYR A 129 12.84 -6.41 -0.59
N PRO A 130 12.01 -7.02 -1.45
CA PRO A 130 11.54 -6.38 -2.67
C PRO A 130 10.24 -5.57 -2.52
N VAL A 131 9.60 -5.56 -1.34
CA VAL A 131 8.42 -4.72 -1.13
C VAL A 131 8.88 -3.27 -1.02
N ASP A 132 8.51 -2.46 -2.02
CA ASP A 132 8.99 -1.10 -2.16
C ASP A 132 7.90 -0.17 -2.68
N PHE A 133 7.77 0.99 -2.02
CA PHE A 133 6.79 2.02 -2.32
C PHE A 133 7.22 3.36 -1.69
N ALA A 134 6.62 4.46 -2.11
CA ALA A 134 7.02 5.83 -1.73
C ALA A 134 7.17 6.08 -0.22
N SER A 135 6.42 5.37 0.63
CA SER A 135 6.50 5.51 2.09
C SER A 135 7.42 4.51 2.79
N ALA A 136 8.30 3.78 2.07
CA ALA A 136 9.21 2.79 2.65
C ALA A 136 10.06 3.34 3.80
N GLY A 137 10.44 4.63 3.74
CA GLY A 137 11.21 5.32 4.79
C GLY A 137 10.49 5.52 6.13
N SER A 138 9.18 5.29 6.21
CA SER A 138 8.39 5.50 7.43
C SER A 138 7.33 4.43 7.70
N SER A 139 6.93 3.64 6.71
CA SER A 139 6.00 2.52 6.91
C SER A 139 6.64 1.42 7.77
N ASN A 140 5.82 0.74 8.56
CA ASN A 140 6.26 -0.36 9.42
C ASN A 140 5.84 -1.72 8.87
N ILE A 141 6.64 -2.75 9.09
CA ILE A 141 6.38 -4.12 8.62
C ILE A 141 5.01 -4.64 9.11
N GLY A 142 4.64 -4.38 10.37
CA GLY A 142 3.32 -4.75 10.89
C GLY A 142 2.16 -4.07 10.17
N GLY A 143 2.34 -2.80 9.77
CA GLY A 143 1.38 -2.06 8.95
C GLY A 143 1.28 -2.62 7.54
N ASN A 144 2.43 -2.89 6.90
CA ASN A 144 2.48 -3.49 5.56
C ASN A 144 1.80 -4.86 5.52
N ILE A 145 1.98 -5.68 6.56
CA ILE A 145 1.26 -6.95 6.72
C ILE A 145 -0.24 -6.69 6.90
N GLY A 146 -0.61 -5.73 7.76
CA GLY A 146 -2.01 -5.39 8.04
C GLY A 146 -2.79 -4.93 6.81
N THR A 147 -2.15 -4.25 5.86
CA THR A 147 -2.76 -3.79 4.59
C THR A 147 -2.44 -4.71 3.41
N ASN A 148 -1.55 -5.70 3.56
CA ASN A 148 -0.98 -6.45 2.45
C ASN A 148 -0.39 -5.51 1.40
N ALA A 149 0.48 -4.59 1.81
CA ALA A 149 1.03 -3.54 0.95
C ALA A 149 1.69 -4.10 -0.31
N GLY A 150 1.48 -3.42 -1.42
CA GLY A 150 2.07 -3.73 -2.72
C GLY A 150 3.25 -2.81 -3.06
N GLY A 151 3.12 -2.05 -4.14
CA GLY A 151 4.07 -1.06 -4.63
C GLY A 151 4.61 -1.35 -6.02
N ILE A 152 5.76 -0.76 -6.35
CA ILE A 152 6.29 -0.68 -7.72
C ILE A 152 6.90 -1.98 -8.27
N LYS A 153 7.15 -2.98 -7.42
CA LYS A 153 7.82 -4.25 -7.82
C LYS A 153 6.88 -5.46 -7.85
N VAL A 154 5.56 -5.23 -7.72
CA VAL A 154 4.55 -6.30 -7.60
C VAL A 154 4.51 -7.22 -8.81
N ILE A 155 4.70 -6.69 -10.02
CA ILE A 155 4.71 -7.48 -11.25
C ILE A 155 5.68 -8.68 -11.20
N ARG A 156 6.81 -8.54 -10.50
CA ARG A 156 7.82 -9.61 -10.35
C ARG A 156 7.73 -10.31 -9.00
N TYR A 157 7.61 -9.55 -7.93
CA TYR A 157 7.85 -10.06 -6.59
C TYR A 157 6.56 -10.25 -5.78
N GLY A 158 5.41 -9.80 -6.32
CA GLY A 158 4.15 -9.87 -5.59
C GLY A 158 4.09 -8.87 -4.43
N MET A 159 3.04 -9.00 -3.64
CA MET A 159 2.75 -8.13 -2.50
C MET A 159 3.42 -8.65 -1.22
N THR A 160 3.29 -7.91 -0.12
CA THR A 160 3.79 -8.28 1.22
C THR A 160 3.47 -9.73 1.60
N ARG A 161 2.27 -10.22 1.27
CA ARG A 161 1.81 -11.61 1.52
C ARG A 161 2.82 -12.68 1.06
N ASN A 162 3.46 -12.45 -0.08
CA ASN A 162 4.40 -13.41 -0.67
C ASN A 162 5.70 -13.53 0.14
N TRP A 163 6.01 -12.54 0.97
CA TRP A 163 7.25 -12.42 1.73
C TRP A 163 7.11 -12.80 3.19
N VAL A 164 5.88 -13.01 3.70
CA VAL A 164 5.63 -13.44 5.08
C VAL A 164 5.80 -14.95 5.18
N ALA A 165 6.86 -15.43 5.85
CA ALA A 165 7.10 -16.84 6.11
C ALA A 165 6.33 -17.35 7.35
N GLY A 166 6.30 -16.54 8.41
CA GLY A 166 5.62 -16.84 9.67
C GLY A 166 5.13 -15.58 10.37
N LEU A 167 4.17 -15.73 11.28
CA LEU A 167 3.64 -14.66 12.10
C LEU A 167 3.47 -15.11 13.54
N LYS A 168 3.78 -14.22 14.51
CA LYS A 168 3.19 -14.27 15.84
C LYS A 168 2.16 -13.16 15.97
N VAL A 169 0.97 -13.53 16.41
CA VAL A 169 -0.16 -12.60 16.49
C VAL A 169 -0.84 -12.74 17.86
N VAL A 170 -1.30 -11.60 18.39
CA VAL A 170 -2.22 -11.58 19.52
C VAL A 170 -3.62 -11.36 18.95
N THR A 171 -4.49 -12.35 19.08
CA THR A 171 -5.88 -12.30 18.58
C THR A 171 -6.73 -11.32 19.40
N GLY A 172 -7.90 -10.95 18.88
CA GLY A 172 -8.87 -10.14 19.63
C GLY A 172 -9.39 -10.82 20.91
N SER A 173 -9.26 -12.16 21.06
CA SER A 173 -9.50 -12.88 22.32
C SER A 173 -8.34 -12.79 23.33
N GLY A 174 -7.18 -12.25 22.93
CA GLY A 174 -5.97 -12.14 23.75
C GLY A 174 -5.08 -13.39 23.76
N GLU A 175 -5.30 -14.31 22.83
CA GLU A 175 -4.43 -15.50 22.64
C GLU A 175 -3.21 -15.14 21.79
N LEU A 176 -2.05 -15.66 22.16
CA LEU A 176 -0.84 -15.59 21.33
C LEU A 176 -0.76 -16.82 20.44
N LEU A 177 -0.78 -16.61 19.13
CA LEU A 177 -0.65 -17.66 18.13
C LEU A 177 0.67 -17.53 17.37
N GLU A 178 1.34 -18.65 17.14
CA GLU A 178 2.50 -18.77 16.27
C GLU A 178 2.09 -19.54 15.00
N LEU A 179 2.06 -18.83 13.88
CA LEU A 179 1.44 -19.28 12.63
C LEU A 179 2.50 -19.64 11.58
N ASN A 180 2.36 -20.84 11.00
CA ASN A 180 3.21 -21.46 9.97
C ASN A 180 4.63 -21.85 10.41
N LYS A 181 5.23 -21.27 11.44
CA LYS A 181 6.57 -21.58 11.96
C LYS A 181 7.65 -21.62 10.85
N ASP A 182 7.58 -20.66 9.90
CA ASP A 182 8.51 -20.42 8.80
C ASP A 182 8.66 -21.55 7.76
N LEU A 183 7.86 -22.61 7.86
CA LEU A 183 7.92 -23.75 6.95
C LEU A 183 7.56 -23.35 5.51
N ILE A 184 8.40 -23.76 4.54
CA ILE A 184 8.13 -23.60 3.11
C ILE A 184 7.02 -24.56 2.67
N LYS A 185 7.12 -25.86 3.08
CA LYS A 185 6.11 -26.87 2.78
C LYS A 185 5.32 -27.18 4.05
N ASN A 186 4.08 -26.70 4.10
CA ASN A 186 3.17 -26.92 5.21
C ASN A 186 1.74 -27.12 4.70
N ALA A 187 1.34 -28.37 4.52
CA ALA A 187 -0.01 -28.77 4.12
C ALA A 187 -0.85 -29.25 5.31
N THR A 188 -0.51 -28.84 6.54
CA THR A 188 -1.13 -29.32 7.78
C THR A 188 -2.30 -28.42 8.18
N GLY A 189 -3.42 -28.53 7.46
CA GLY A 189 -4.63 -27.77 7.71
C GLY A 189 -4.64 -26.36 7.08
N TYR A 190 -5.53 -25.50 7.55
CA TYR A 190 -5.67 -24.14 7.05
C TYR A 190 -4.49 -23.25 7.44
N ASP A 191 -3.97 -22.49 6.49
CA ASP A 191 -2.94 -21.48 6.75
C ASP A 191 -3.59 -20.20 7.33
N LEU A 192 -3.78 -20.19 8.64
CA LEU A 192 -4.39 -19.06 9.35
C LEU A 192 -3.58 -17.75 9.23
N ARG A 193 -2.26 -17.85 8.95
CA ARG A 193 -1.40 -16.68 8.68
C ARG A 193 -2.02 -15.79 7.61
N GLN A 194 -2.59 -16.39 6.57
CA GLN A 194 -3.18 -15.67 5.43
C GLN A 194 -4.40 -14.82 5.80
N LEU A 195 -5.06 -15.12 6.91
CA LEU A 195 -6.20 -14.32 7.39
C LEU A 195 -5.77 -12.99 8.03
N PHE A 196 -4.60 -12.95 8.66
CA PHE A 196 -4.08 -11.74 9.30
C PHE A 196 -3.43 -10.76 8.32
N ILE A 197 -2.99 -11.24 7.15
CA ILE A 197 -2.39 -10.42 6.10
C ILE A 197 -3.50 -9.73 5.30
N GLY A 198 -3.59 -8.42 5.39
CA GLY A 198 -4.67 -7.62 4.82
C GLY A 198 -5.90 -7.48 5.73
N ALA A 199 -5.79 -7.90 7.01
CA ALA A 199 -6.88 -7.80 7.97
C ALA A 199 -7.00 -6.41 8.64
N GLU A 200 -6.12 -5.48 8.36
CA GLU A 200 -6.12 -4.11 8.90
C GLU A 200 -6.26 -4.05 10.43
N GLY A 201 -5.67 -5.03 11.14
CA GLY A 201 -5.75 -5.12 12.61
C GLY A 201 -7.13 -5.49 13.17
N THR A 202 -8.08 -5.90 12.33
CA THR A 202 -9.45 -6.23 12.79
C THR A 202 -9.58 -7.61 13.42
N LEU A 203 -8.59 -8.51 13.24
CA LEU A 203 -8.56 -9.85 13.79
C LEU A 203 -7.64 -9.97 15.02
N GLY A 204 -6.68 -9.08 15.14
CA GLY A 204 -5.63 -9.10 16.14
C GLY A 204 -4.42 -8.27 15.74
N PHE A 205 -3.39 -8.27 16.56
CA PHE A 205 -2.14 -7.54 16.34
C PHE A 205 -1.01 -8.48 15.97
N VAL A 206 -0.28 -8.16 14.89
CA VAL A 206 1.01 -8.78 14.59
C VAL A 206 2.02 -8.28 15.62
N VAL A 207 2.69 -9.19 16.32
CA VAL A 207 3.71 -8.88 17.33
C VAL A 207 5.11 -9.31 16.92
N GLU A 208 5.23 -10.23 15.95
CA GLU A 208 6.47 -10.64 15.32
C GLU A 208 6.17 -11.20 13.94
N ALA A 209 7.06 -10.97 12.98
CA ALA A 209 6.96 -11.51 11.63
C ALA A 209 8.29 -12.10 11.18
N THR A 210 8.24 -13.25 10.51
CA THR A 210 9.36 -13.80 9.76
C THR A 210 9.19 -13.44 8.30
N MET A 211 10.09 -12.60 7.80
CA MET A 211 10.09 -12.12 6.42
C MET A 211 11.13 -12.86 5.59
N ARG A 212 10.76 -13.25 4.37
CA ARG A 212 11.67 -13.83 3.39
C ARG A 212 12.47 -12.75 2.69
N LEU A 213 13.70 -13.08 2.32
CA LEU A 213 14.56 -12.26 1.49
C LEU A 213 14.89 -12.97 0.19
N GLU A 214 15.11 -12.22 -0.87
CA GLU A 214 15.43 -12.69 -2.21
C GLU A 214 16.91 -12.41 -2.55
N ARG A 215 17.38 -13.01 -3.63
CA ARG A 215 18.64 -12.62 -4.27
C ARG A 215 18.57 -11.15 -4.70
N ALA A 216 19.59 -10.39 -4.37
CA ALA A 216 19.67 -9.02 -4.86
C ALA A 216 19.66 -8.97 -6.41
N PRO A 217 18.81 -8.13 -7.03
CA PRO A 217 18.81 -7.92 -8.46
C PRO A 217 20.15 -7.34 -8.93
N LYS A 218 20.54 -7.62 -10.18
CA LYS A 218 21.81 -7.15 -10.72
C LYS A 218 21.58 -6.31 -11.97
N ASN A 219 22.37 -5.24 -12.11
CA ASN A 219 22.36 -4.40 -13.30
C ASN A 219 20.94 -3.94 -13.69
N LEU A 220 20.17 -3.44 -12.72
CA LEU A 220 18.87 -2.89 -13.01
C LEU A 220 18.98 -1.76 -14.03
N THR A 221 18.13 -1.84 -15.04
CA THR A 221 18.06 -0.88 -16.14
C THR A 221 16.61 -0.45 -16.31
N ALA A 222 16.36 0.85 -16.35
CA ALA A 222 15.04 1.39 -16.62
C ALA A 222 14.95 2.01 -18.01
N MET A 223 13.77 1.92 -18.60
CA MET A 223 13.38 2.68 -19.77
C MET A 223 12.17 3.54 -19.48
N VAL A 224 12.13 4.74 -20.05
CA VAL A 224 10.92 5.56 -20.13
C VAL A 224 10.58 5.72 -21.59
N LEU A 225 9.35 5.34 -21.95
CA LEU A 225 8.81 5.32 -23.31
C LEU A 225 7.61 6.27 -23.35
N GLY A 226 7.65 7.23 -24.28
CA GLY A 226 6.50 8.09 -24.59
C GLY A 226 5.57 7.37 -25.56
N THR A 227 4.32 7.13 -25.19
CA THR A 227 3.36 6.40 -26.03
C THR A 227 2.47 7.34 -26.81
N ALA A 228 2.01 6.90 -27.98
CA ALA A 228 1.18 7.68 -28.89
C ALA A 228 -0.21 7.98 -28.32
N ASP A 229 -0.72 7.04 -27.54
CA ASP A 229 -2.00 7.11 -26.84
C ASP A 229 -2.00 6.12 -25.68
N PHE A 230 -3.11 6.06 -24.96
CA PHE A 230 -3.26 5.12 -23.85
C PHE A 230 -3.35 3.65 -24.33
N ASP A 231 -4.01 3.39 -25.45
CA ASP A 231 -4.18 2.04 -26.00
C ASP A 231 -2.86 1.38 -26.38
N SER A 232 -1.84 2.20 -26.65
CA SER A 232 -0.48 1.76 -26.97
C SER A 232 0.28 1.16 -25.79
N ILE A 233 -0.09 1.48 -24.53
CA ILE A 233 0.67 1.04 -23.34
C ILE A 233 0.62 -0.47 -23.17
N MET A 234 -0.55 -1.09 -23.35
CA MET A 234 -0.70 -2.54 -23.14
C MET A 234 0.00 -3.38 -24.21
N PRO A 235 -0.03 -3.04 -25.52
CA PRO A 235 0.85 -3.64 -26.52
C PRO A 235 2.35 -3.53 -26.17
N VAL A 236 2.80 -2.38 -25.67
CA VAL A 236 4.19 -2.20 -25.21
C VAL A 236 4.49 -3.16 -24.05
N LEU A 237 3.66 -3.22 -23.01
CA LEU A 237 3.83 -4.19 -21.93
C LEU A 237 3.95 -5.62 -22.47
N HIS A 238 3.05 -6.02 -23.36
CA HIS A 238 3.04 -7.37 -23.90
C HIS A 238 4.32 -7.69 -24.70
N ALA A 239 4.83 -6.72 -25.47
CA ALA A 239 6.05 -6.89 -26.25
C ALA A 239 7.27 -7.12 -25.34
N PHE A 240 7.40 -6.36 -24.26
CA PHE A 240 8.51 -6.50 -23.31
C PHE A 240 8.36 -7.73 -22.41
N GLN A 241 7.19 -7.96 -21.80
CA GLN A 241 6.93 -9.06 -20.87
C GLN A 241 7.11 -10.45 -21.50
N GLY A 242 6.87 -10.55 -22.80
CA GLY A 242 7.06 -11.80 -23.56
C GLY A 242 8.54 -12.22 -23.72
N LYS A 243 9.49 -11.33 -23.49
CA LYS A 243 10.92 -11.52 -23.76
C LYS A 243 11.84 -11.15 -22.60
N LEU A 244 11.43 -10.27 -21.70
CA LEU A 244 12.22 -9.79 -20.56
C LEU A 244 11.52 -10.07 -19.24
N ASP A 245 12.31 -10.35 -18.21
CA ASP A 245 11.86 -10.45 -16.83
C ASP A 245 11.74 -9.05 -16.23
N LEU A 246 10.58 -8.42 -16.41
CA LEU A 246 10.32 -7.09 -15.89
C LEU A 246 10.23 -7.10 -14.35
N THR A 247 10.94 -6.19 -13.72
CA THR A 247 10.83 -5.93 -12.27
C THR A 247 9.82 -4.86 -11.93
N ALA A 248 9.49 -3.98 -12.89
CA ALA A 248 8.43 -2.98 -12.79
C ALA A 248 7.87 -2.65 -14.17
N PHE A 249 6.59 -2.26 -14.22
CA PHE A 249 5.98 -1.63 -15.39
C PHE A 249 4.90 -0.65 -14.93
N GLU A 250 5.23 0.62 -15.03
CA GLU A 250 4.46 1.76 -14.53
C GLU A 250 3.94 2.61 -15.70
N PHE A 251 2.90 3.40 -15.45
CA PHE A 251 2.49 4.42 -16.39
C PHE A 251 2.16 5.73 -15.70
N PHE A 252 2.18 6.83 -16.45
CA PHE A 252 1.72 8.14 -16.01
C PHE A 252 1.36 9.05 -17.21
N SER A 253 0.43 9.98 -16.97
CA SER A 253 -0.07 10.88 -18.00
C SER A 253 0.85 12.08 -18.24
N ASP A 254 0.62 12.79 -19.33
CA ASP A 254 1.21 14.10 -19.66
C ASP A 254 1.07 15.12 -18.52
N LYS A 255 -0.12 15.16 -17.88
CA LYS A 255 -0.38 16.05 -16.74
C LYS A 255 0.47 15.67 -15.52
N ALA A 256 0.69 14.39 -15.27
CA ALA A 256 1.62 13.94 -14.24
C ALA A 256 3.05 14.40 -14.57
N MET A 257 3.50 14.18 -15.81
CA MET A 257 4.82 14.62 -16.29
C MET A 257 4.97 16.14 -16.13
N ALA A 258 3.98 16.94 -16.53
CA ALA A 258 4.02 18.40 -16.41
C ALA A 258 4.19 18.86 -14.95
N LYS A 259 3.50 18.19 -13.98
CA LYS A 259 3.66 18.51 -12.55
C LYS A 259 5.07 18.19 -12.06
N ILE A 260 5.66 17.06 -12.51
CA ILE A 260 7.05 16.72 -12.16
C ILE A 260 8.04 17.69 -12.78
N MET A 261 7.88 18.05 -14.05
CA MET A 261 8.78 19.02 -14.69
C MET A 261 8.72 20.40 -14.03
N ALA A 262 7.55 20.81 -13.55
CA ALA A 262 7.38 22.07 -12.82
C ALA A 262 8.14 22.13 -11.48
N ARG A 263 8.58 21.01 -10.91
CA ARG A 263 9.47 20.99 -9.73
C ARG A 263 10.85 21.56 -10.04
N GLY A 264 11.36 21.30 -11.23
CA GLY A 264 12.68 21.80 -11.68
C GLY A 264 13.89 21.02 -11.12
N ASP A 265 13.66 19.95 -10.36
CA ASP A 265 14.72 19.10 -9.74
C ASP A 265 14.87 17.73 -10.41
N VAL A 266 14.05 17.42 -11.42
CA VAL A 266 14.11 16.18 -12.21
C VAL A 266 14.31 16.54 -13.68
N PRO A 267 15.33 15.95 -14.36
CA PRO A 267 15.55 16.20 -15.78
C PRO A 267 14.45 15.53 -16.64
N ALA A 268 14.05 16.19 -17.74
CA ALA A 268 13.19 15.57 -18.73
C ALA A 268 13.87 14.32 -19.35
N PRO A 269 13.14 13.23 -19.60
CA PRO A 269 13.72 12.01 -20.14
C PRO A 269 14.15 12.20 -21.61
N PHE A 270 13.38 12.93 -22.39
CA PHE A 270 13.59 13.29 -23.80
C PHE A 270 12.80 14.56 -24.13
N ALA A 271 12.92 15.05 -25.37
CA ALA A 271 12.32 16.36 -25.78
C ALA A 271 10.89 16.23 -26.31
N THR A 272 10.47 15.04 -26.72
CA THR A 272 9.17 14.82 -27.35
C THR A 272 8.04 14.83 -26.29
N ASP A 273 7.04 15.68 -26.49
CA ASP A 273 5.84 15.65 -25.66
C ASP A 273 4.95 14.47 -26.07
N CYS A 274 4.57 13.66 -25.08
CA CYS A 274 3.75 12.48 -25.29
C CYS A 274 2.52 12.51 -24.35
N PRO A 275 1.36 11.99 -24.78
CA PRO A 275 0.16 11.99 -23.94
C PRO A 275 0.26 11.06 -22.73
N PHE A 276 1.03 9.96 -22.85
CA PHE A 276 1.32 9.05 -21.75
C PHE A 276 2.76 8.56 -21.83
N TYR A 277 3.23 8.05 -20.70
CA TYR A 277 4.57 7.52 -20.52
C TYR A 277 4.48 6.16 -19.84
N ALA A 278 5.22 5.18 -20.35
CA ALA A 278 5.47 3.91 -19.68
C ALA A 278 6.90 3.92 -19.11
N LEU A 279 7.05 3.55 -17.84
CA LEU A 279 8.35 3.29 -17.23
C LEU A 279 8.43 1.80 -16.95
N LEU A 280 9.47 1.15 -17.47
CA LEU A 280 9.73 -0.25 -17.21
C LEU A 280 11.14 -0.45 -16.68
N GLU A 281 11.33 -1.51 -15.90
CA GLU A 281 12.61 -1.89 -15.34
C GLU A 281 12.82 -3.40 -15.45
N PHE A 282 14.07 -3.78 -15.72
CA PHE A 282 14.49 -5.18 -15.84
C PHE A 282 15.95 -5.37 -15.43
N GLU A 283 16.37 -6.62 -15.17
CA GLU A 283 17.78 -6.98 -14.95
C GLU A 283 18.51 -7.14 -16.30
N ALA A 284 19.41 -6.22 -16.64
CA ALA A 284 20.31 -6.35 -17.79
C ALA A 284 21.55 -7.16 -17.41
N LEU A 285 21.41 -8.48 -17.24
CA LEU A 285 22.48 -9.37 -16.77
C LEU A 285 23.68 -9.45 -17.72
N ASN A 286 23.48 -9.15 -19.00
CA ASN A 286 24.50 -9.12 -20.05
C ASN A 286 24.07 -8.17 -21.19
N GLU A 287 24.96 -7.93 -22.16
CA GLU A 287 24.71 -7.06 -23.30
C GLU A 287 23.59 -7.60 -24.23
N GLU A 288 23.38 -8.91 -24.27
CA GLU A 288 22.34 -9.53 -25.11
C GLU A 288 20.94 -9.09 -24.64
N ILE A 289 20.71 -9.07 -23.30
CA ILE A 289 19.43 -8.60 -22.72
C ILE A 289 19.22 -7.11 -23.00
N ALA A 290 20.26 -6.29 -22.89
CA ALA A 290 20.16 -4.86 -23.20
C ALA A 290 19.85 -4.63 -24.69
N ASN A 291 20.51 -5.37 -25.60
CA ASN A 291 20.23 -5.31 -27.03
C ASN A 291 18.81 -5.79 -27.35
N GLN A 292 18.35 -6.86 -26.72
CA GLN A 292 16.98 -7.34 -26.86
C GLN A 292 15.95 -6.28 -26.44
N ALA A 293 16.22 -5.54 -25.37
CA ALA A 293 15.35 -4.43 -24.96
C ALA A 293 15.28 -3.33 -26.02
N LEU A 294 16.41 -3.01 -26.68
CA LEU A 294 16.44 -2.05 -27.78
C LEU A 294 15.70 -2.55 -29.03
N GLU A 295 15.84 -3.82 -29.39
CA GLU A 295 15.09 -4.43 -30.51
C GLU A 295 13.58 -4.39 -30.26
N ILE A 296 13.14 -4.63 -29.01
CA ILE A 296 11.72 -4.52 -28.66
C ILE A 296 11.26 -3.07 -28.74
N PHE A 297 12.07 -2.12 -28.27
CA PHE A 297 11.78 -0.69 -28.39
C PHE A 297 11.63 -0.27 -29.86
N GLU A 298 12.57 -0.64 -30.73
CA GLU A 298 12.52 -0.37 -32.18
C GLU A 298 11.23 -0.94 -32.80
N HIS A 299 10.87 -2.18 -32.45
CA HIS A 299 9.61 -2.77 -32.88
C HIS A 299 8.39 -1.95 -32.41
N CYS A 300 8.34 -1.50 -31.16
CA CYS A 300 7.24 -0.67 -30.66
C CYS A 300 7.15 0.68 -31.41
N VAL A 301 8.28 1.27 -31.80
CA VAL A 301 8.32 2.48 -32.64
C VAL A 301 7.79 2.19 -34.05
N GLU A 302 8.20 1.08 -34.67
CA GLU A 302 7.71 0.65 -36.01
C GLU A 302 6.20 0.41 -36.01
N GLN A 303 5.65 -0.11 -34.92
CA GLN A 303 4.20 -0.30 -34.77
C GLN A 303 3.44 1.02 -34.49
N GLY A 304 4.15 2.12 -34.23
CA GLY A 304 3.57 3.41 -33.89
C GLY A 304 3.04 3.50 -32.45
N TRP A 305 3.36 2.54 -31.58
CA TRP A 305 2.95 2.56 -30.16
C TRP A 305 3.81 3.50 -29.33
N VAL A 306 5.08 3.67 -29.69
CA VAL A 306 6.05 4.51 -29.00
C VAL A 306 6.53 5.62 -29.93
N LEU A 307 6.53 6.86 -29.43
CA LEU A 307 6.97 8.07 -30.15
C LEU A 307 8.44 8.40 -29.88
N ASP A 308 8.90 8.19 -28.65
CA ASP A 308 10.25 8.47 -28.19
C ASP A 308 10.57 7.63 -26.97
N GLY A 309 11.83 7.50 -26.59
CA GLY A 309 12.22 6.73 -25.42
C GLY A 309 13.67 6.89 -25.03
N VAL A 310 13.96 6.55 -23.78
CA VAL A 310 15.32 6.55 -23.24
C VAL A 310 15.53 5.32 -22.37
N MET A 311 16.75 4.77 -22.44
CA MET A 311 17.22 3.69 -21.56
C MET A 311 18.36 4.22 -20.67
N SER A 312 18.32 3.93 -19.37
CA SER A 312 19.35 4.35 -18.43
C SER A 312 20.71 3.71 -18.76
N GLN A 313 21.77 4.51 -18.75
CA GLN A 313 23.14 4.09 -18.99
C GLN A 313 24.01 4.15 -17.72
N SER A 314 23.43 4.57 -16.60
CA SER A 314 24.09 4.66 -15.31
C SER A 314 23.07 4.60 -14.18
N GLU A 315 23.54 4.28 -12.97
CA GLU A 315 22.75 4.31 -11.73
C GLU A 315 22.05 5.68 -11.52
N GLN A 316 22.76 6.77 -11.76
CA GLN A 316 22.19 8.12 -11.62
C GLN A 316 21.06 8.37 -12.62
N GLN A 317 21.17 7.88 -13.86
CA GLN A 317 20.09 7.99 -14.83
C GLN A 317 18.91 7.10 -14.43
N LEU A 318 19.16 5.86 -13.98
CA LEU A 318 18.14 4.98 -13.44
C LEU A 318 17.31 5.68 -12.34
N GLN A 319 17.99 6.25 -11.36
CA GLN A 319 17.35 6.99 -10.27
C GLN A 319 16.56 8.21 -10.78
N ASN A 320 17.09 8.95 -11.74
CA ASN A 320 16.40 10.12 -12.31
C ASN A 320 15.14 9.71 -13.10
N LEU A 321 15.17 8.59 -13.83
CA LEU A 321 13.98 8.05 -14.49
C LEU A 321 12.91 7.63 -13.49
N TRP A 322 13.29 6.96 -12.40
CA TRP A 322 12.35 6.60 -11.34
C TRP A 322 11.72 7.81 -10.66
N LYS A 323 12.45 8.90 -10.44
CA LYS A 323 11.88 10.15 -9.87
C LYS A 323 10.70 10.69 -10.68
N LEU A 324 10.67 10.48 -11.99
CA LEU A 324 9.55 10.89 -12.86
C LEU A 324 8.24 10.24 -12.39
N ARG A 325 8.30 9.02 -11.88
CA ARG A 325 7.13 8.26 -11.42
C ARG A 325 6.89 8.39 -9.91
N GLU A 326 7.93 8.22 -9.10
CA GLU A 326 7.82 8.16 -7.64
C GLU A 326 7.37 9.48 -7.02
N PHE A 327 7.83 10.59 -7.57
CA PHE A 327 7.51 11.92 -7.02
C PHE A 327 6.10 12.41 -7.36
N ILE A 328 5.34 11.72 -8.23
CA ILE A 328 4.00 12.17 -8.64
C ILE A 328 3.08 12.34 -7.44
N SER A 329 2.96 11.31 -6.57
CA SER A 329 2.03 11.33 -5.45
C SER A 329 2.33 12.46 -4.44
N GLU A 330 3.61 12.71 -4.16
CA GLU A 330 4.06 13.81 -3.31
C GLU A 330 3.76 15.16 -3.97
N THR A 331 4.13 15.31 -5.23
CA THR A 331 3.97 16.56 -5.98
C THR A 331 2.51 16.97 -6.07
N ILE A 332 1.62 16.09 -6.46
CA ILE A 332 0.19 16.41 -6.57
C ILE A 332 -0.49 16.64 -5.22
N SER A 333 0.12 16.26 -4.10
CA SER A 333 -0.43 16.48 -2.77
C SER A 333 -0.71 17.97 -2.45
N HIS A 334 -0.01 18.89 -3.12
CA HIS A 334 -0.24 20.33 -3.02
C HIS A 334 -1.63 20.75 -3.51
N TRP A 335 -2.22 19.99 -4.45
CA TRP A 335 -3.57 20.25 -4.98
C TRP A 335 -4.67 19.45 -4.28
N THR A 336 -4.40 18.91 -3.10
CA THR A 336 -5.39 18.15 -2.30
C THR A 336 -6.17 17.14 -3.15
N PRO A 337 -5.51 16.11 -3.74
CA PRO A 337 -6.14 15.21 -4.68
C PRO A 337 -7.19 14.33 -4.01
N TYR A 338 -8.31 14.09 -4.71
CA TYR A 338 -9.19 12.98 -4.42
C TYR A 338 -8.68 11.74 -5.14
N LYS A 339 -8.34 10.69 -4.37
CA LYS A 339 -7.61 9.52 -4.87
C LYS A 339 -8.52 8.31 -4.94
N ASN A 340 -8.59 7.69 -6.12
CA ASN A 340 -9.12 6.34 -6.31
C ASN A 340 -7.96 5.41 -6.64
N ASP A 341 -7.80 4.37 -5.82
CA ASP A 341 -6.85 3.29 -5.94
C ASP A 341 -7.63 2.03 -6.32
N ILE A 342 -7.68 1.74 -7.61
CA ILE A 342 -8.57 0.73 -8.21
C ILE A 342 -7.76 -0.26 -9.03
N SER A 343 -8.27 -1.49 -9.18
CA SER A 343 -7.59 -2.48 -10.01
C SER A 343 -8.58 -3.38 -10.74
N VAL A 344 -8.13 -3.85 -11.89
CA VAL A 344 -8.76 -4.90 -12.71
C VAL A 344 -7.69 -5.88 -13.19
N THR A 345 -8.08 -7.00 -13.77
CA THR A 345 -7.09 -7.87 -14.42
C THR A 345 -6.41 -7.14 -15.57
N VAL A 346 -5.11 -7.39 -15.75
CA VAL A 346 -4.26 -6.68 -16.74
C VAL A 346 -4.88 -6.68 -18.14
N GLY A 347 -5.46 -7.80 -18.59
CA GLY A 347 -6.13 -7.89 -19.90
C GLY A 347 -7.40 -7.05 -20.05
N GLN A 348 -8.00 -6.57 -18.94
CA GLN A 348 -9.20 -5.72 -18.96
C GLN A 348 -8.88 -4.23 -18.91
N VAL A 349 -7.63 -3.86 -18.62
CA VAL A 349 -7.22 -2.47 -18.42
C VAL A 349 -7.65 -1.55 -19.57
N PRO A 350 -7.46 -1.87 -20.88
CA PRO A 350 -7.86 -0.95 -21.95
C PRO A 350 -9.36 -0.63 -21.93
N ALA A 351 -10.20 -1.66 -21.91
CA ALA A 351 -11.65 -1.47 -21.90
C ALA A 351 -12.16 -0.79 -20.62
N PHE A 352 -11.55 -1.12 -19.48
CA PHE A 352 -11.87 -0.48 -18.20
C PHE A 352 -11.57 1.01 -18.22
N LEU A 353 -10.43 1.43 -18.75
CA LEU A 353 -10.06 2.83 -18.81
C LEU A 353 -10.91 3.66 -19.75
N HIS A 354 -11.30 3.10 -20.89
CA HIS A 354 -12.28 3.76 -21.77
C HIS A 354 -13.58 4.07 -21.03
N ASP A 355 -14.11 3.10 -20.26
CA ASP A 355 -15.33 3.31 -19.49
C ASP A 355 -15.14 4.35 -18.37
N ILE A 356 -13.99 4.35 -17.67
CA ILE A 356 -13.68 5.33 -16.62
C ILE A 356 -13.48 6.72 -17.22
N ASP A 357 -12.77 6.86 -18.34
CA ASP A 357 -12.57 8.15 -19.01
C ASP A 357 -13.89 8.77 -19.45
N ALA A 358 -14.86 7.96 -19.89
CA ALA A 358 -16.19 8.46 -20.22
C ALA A 358 -16.91 9.06 -19.00
N ILE A 359 -16.85 8.38 -17.84
CA ILE A 359 -17.41 8.90 -16.58
C ILE A 359 -16.70 10.16 -16.12
N VAL A 360 -15.38 10.18 -16.21
CA VAL A 360 -14.55 11.33 -15.82
C VAL A 360 -14.86 12.53 -16.73
N ALA A 361 -14.94 12.33 -18.04
CA ALA A 361 -15.25 13.40 -18.99
C ALA A 361 -16.66 13.98 -18.79
N GLU A 362 -17.64 13.16 -18.44
CA GLU A 362 -19.00 13.58 -18.18
C GLU A 362 -19.14 14.34 -16.85
N HIS A 363 -18.53 13.84 -15.78
CA HIS A 363 -18.80 14.31 -14.42
C HIS A 363 -17.73 15.24 -13.83
N TYR A 364 -16.53 15.27 -14.44
CA TYR A 364 -15.42 16.13 -14.03
C TYR A 364 -14.89 17.03 -15.17
N PRO A 365 -15.75 17.69 -15.99
CA PRO A 365 -15.30 18.39 -17.20
C PRO A 365 -14.37 19.59 -16.91
N SER A 366 -14.39 20.11 -15.67
CA SER A 366 -13.58 21.25 -15.23
C SER A 366 -12.45 20.90 -14.28
N PHE A 367 -12.32 19.61 -13.89
CA PHE A 367 -11.29 19.18 -12.93
C PHE A 367 -10.08 18.66 -13.68
N GLU A 368 -8.90 18.93 -13.14
CA GLU A 368 -7.66 18.33 -13.66
C GLU A 368 -7.52 16.90 -13.15
N ILE A 369 -7.38 15.97 -14.08
CA ILE A 369 -7.21 14.53 -13.77
C ILE A 369 -5.76 14.16 -14.01
N VAL A 370 -5.14 13.52 -13.01
CA VAL A 370 -3.78 13.00 -13.09
C VAL A 370 -3.83 11.48 -12.97
N TRP A 371 -3.49 10.80 -14.07
CA TRP A 371 -3.38 9.35 -14.13
C TRP A 371 -1.95 8.91 -13.90
N PHE A 372 -1.78 7.91 -13.07
CA PHE A 372 -0.57 7.10 -12.97
C PHE A 372 -0.91 5.75 -12.30
N GLY A 373 0.01 4.80 -12.30
CA GLY A 373 -0.23 3.54 -11.59
C GLY A 373 0.73 2.43 -11.99
N HIS A 374 0.53 1.31 -11.32
CA HIS A 374 1.23 0.04 -11.51
C HIS A 374 0.49 -0.78 -12.58
N ILE A 375 0.51 -0.29 -13.83
CA ILE A 375 -0.33 -0.85 -14.89
C ILE A 375 0.05 -2.29 -15.24
N GLY A 376 1.30 -2.67 -14.96
CA GLY A 376 1.80 -4.03 -15.15
C GLY A 376 1.10 -5.10 -14.31
N ASP A 377 0.45 -4.72 -13.21
CA ASP A 377 -0.36 -5.58 -12.34
C ASP A 377 -1.85 -5.19 -12.31
N GLY A 378 -2.25 -4.21 -13.13
CA GLY A 378 -3.63 -3.76 -13.29
C GLY A 378 -4.10 -2.75 -12.26
N ASN A 379 -3.21 -2.18 -11.45
CA ASN A 379 -3.53 -1.13 -10.48
C ASN A 379 -3.39 0.28 -11.10
N LEU A 380 -4.43 1.06 -10.93
CA LEU A 380 -4.61 2.39 -11.51
C LEU A 380 -4.95 3.42 -10.43
N HIS A 381 -4.24 4.54 -10.44
CA HIS A 381 -4.50 5.66 -9.55
C HIS A 381 -5.16 6.80 -10.34
N LEU A 382 -6.47 6.94 -10.14
CA LEU A 382 -7.24 8.08 -10.63
C LEU A 382 -7.20 9.20 -9.59
N ASN A 383 -6.53 10.29 -9.91
CA ASN A 383 -6.40 11.45 -9.01
C ASN A 383 -7.11 12.65 -9.63
N ILE A 384 -8.14 13.12 -8.95
CA ILE A 384 -8.85 14.34 -9.27
C ILE A 384 -8.23 15.46 -8.44
N LEU A 385 -7.69 16.52 -9.07
CA LEU A 385 -7.08 17.63 -8.35
C LEU A 385 -8.12 18.67 -7.99
N LYS A 386 -8.04 19.20 -6.76
CA LYS A 386 -8.93 20.24 -6.29
C LYS A 386 -8.62 21.56 -7.00
N PRO A 387 -9.59 22.20 -7.67
CA PRO A 387 -9.44 23.57 -8.19
C PRO A 387 -9.22 24.58 -7.06
N ASP A 388 -8.50 25.66 -7.36
CA ASP A 388 -8.16 26.68 -6.35
C ASP A 388 -9.38 27.44 -5.84
N ASP A 389 -10.40 27.63 -6.67
CA ASP A 389 -11.64 28.35 -6.41
C ASP A 389 -12.70 27.51 -5.66
N LEU A 390 -12.48 26.20 -5.46
CA LEU A 390 -13.42 25.33 -4.78
C LEU A 390 -12.97 25.04 -3.34
N ASP A 391 -13.89 25.17 -2.39
CA ASP A 391 -13.67 24.75 -1.01
C ASP A 391 -13.41 23.25 -0.92
N LYS A 392 -12.59 22.83 0.06
CA LYS A 392 -12.18 21.45 0.22
C LYS A 392 -13.38 20.51 0.44
N ASP A 393 -14.29 20.87 1.35
CA ASP A 393 -15.41 20.00 1.70
C ASP A 393 -16.40 19.89 0.54
N ALA A 394 -16.65 20.99 -0.17
CA ALA A 394 -17.44 21.00 -1.39
C ALA A 394 -16.81 20.15 -2.50
N PHE A 395 -15.49 20.24 -2.68
CA PHE A 395 -14.75 19.41 -3.63
C PHE A 395 -14.89 17.91 -3.31
N PHE A 396 -14.67 17.52 -2.06
CA PHE A 396 -14.83 16.12 -1.64
C PHE A 396 -16.26 15.61 -1.78
N ALA A 397 -17.25 16.48 -1.51
CA ALA A 397 -18.65 16.13 -1.71
C ALA A 397 -19.00 15.88 -3.18
N GLU A 398 -18.45 16.70 -4.12
CA GLU A 398 -18.61 16.46 -5.56
C GLU A 398 -17.93 15.14 -5.98
N CYS A 399 -16.70 14.89 -5.55
CA CYS A 399 -16.00 13.65 -5.86
C CYS A 399 -16.72 12.42 -5.32
N ALA A 400 -17.28 12.50 -4.10
CA ALA A 400 -18.04 11.41 -3.50
C ALA A 400 -19.30 11.01 -4.30
N LYS A 401 -19.95 11.97 -4.97
CA LYS A 401 -21.08 11.68 -5.87
C LYS A 401 -20.67 10.83 -7.07
N VAL A 402 -19.50 11.10 -7.63
CA VAL A 402 -18.98 10.41 -8.82
C VAL A 402 -18.42 9.04 -8.47
N ASN A 403 -17.96 8.82 -7.24
CA ASN A 403 -17.43 7.52 -6.79
C ASN A 403 -18.36 6.35 -7.08
N LYS A 404 -19.67 6.55 -6.95
CA LYS A 404 -20.65 5.51 -7.26
C LYS A 404 -20.49 4.98 -8.68
N TRP A 405 -20.40 5.87 -9.67
CA TRP A 405 -20.26 5.47 -11.08
C TRP A 405 -18.89 4.84 -11.36
N VAL A 406 -17.81 5.38 -10.76
CA VAL A 406 -16.49 4.78 -10.85
C VAL A 406 -16.52 3.34 -10.29
N PHE A 407 -17.14 3.13 -9.13
CA PHE A 407 -17.22 1.80 -8.51
C PHE A 407 -18.19 0.85 -9.23
N GLU A 408 -19.23 1.35 -9.88
CA GLU A 408 -20.08 0.55 -10.78
C GLU A 408 -19.27 0.01 -11.98
N ILE A 409 -18.36 0.81 -12.54
CA ILE A 409 -17.42 0.34 -13.58
C ILE A 409 -16.46 -0.69 -13.00
N VAL A 410 -15.86 -0.44 -11.81
CA VAL A 410 -15.02 -1.44 -11.14
C VAL A 410 -15.75 -2.77 -10.97
N GLN A 411 -17.00 -2.76 -10.50
CA GLN A 411 -17.82 -3.95 -10.34
C GLN A 411 -18.13 -4.64 -11.68
N LYS A 412 -18.42 -3.88 -12.74
CA LYS A 412 -18.65 -4.42 -14.10
C LYS A 412 -17.47 -5.28 -14.57
N TYR A 413 -16.24 -4.88 -14.22
CA TYR A 413 -15.02 -5.60 -14.58
C TYR A 413 -14.53 -6.59 -13.51
N ASN A 414 -15.33 -6.88 -12.48
CA ASN A 414 -14.95 -7.71 -11.32
C ASN A 414 -13.65 -7.22 -10.65
N GLY A 415 -13.45 -5.91 -10.63
CA GLY A 415 -12.27 -5.27 -10.09
C GLY A 415 -12.31 -5.04 -8.58
N SER A 416 -11.28 -4.35 -8.09
CA SER A 416 -11.17 -3.92 -6.70
C SER A 416 -11.27 -2.40 -6.56
N ILE A 417 -12.08 -1.94 -5.60
CA ILE A 417 -12.16 -0.53 -5.21
C ILE A 417 -10.96 -0.10 -4.35
N SER A 418 -10.12 -1.05 -3.95
CA SER A 418 -8.88 -0.81 -3.23
C SER A 418 -7.84 -1.83 -3.63
N ALA A 419 -6.89 -1.42 -4.48
CA ALA A 419 -5.82 -2.29 -4.95
C ALA A 419 -4.78 -2.56 -3.85
N GLU A 420 -4.30 -1.49 -3.18
CA GLU A 420 -3.21 -1.57 -2.21
C GLU A 420 -3.44 -0.76 -0.92
N HIS A 421 -4.32 0.26 -0.92
CA HIS A 421 -4.47 1.16 0.23
C HIS A 421 -5.26 0.57 1.41
N GLY A 422 -5.93 -0.56 1.23
CA GLY A 422 -6.88 -1.11 2.19
C GLY A 422 -8.27 -0.46 2.12
N VAL A 423 -9.18 -0.95 2.93
CA VAL A 423 -10.58 -0.51 3.00
C VAL A 423 -10.76 0.59 4.07
N GLY A 424 -10.26 0.33 5.26
CA GLY A 424 -10.34 1.25 6.41
C GLY A 424 -11.74 1.77 6.68
N MET A 425 -11.84 3.07 7.01
CA MET A 425 -13.10 3.79 7.14
C MET A 425 -13.58 4.41 5.83
N THR A 426 -12.66 4.69 4.89
CA THR A 426 -12.99 5.45 3.68
C THR A 426 -13.76 4.65 2.64
N LYS A 427 -13.59 3.32 2.61
CA LYS A 427 -14.14 2.45 1.56
C LYS A 427 -15.10 1.38 2.10
N ARG A 428 -15.29 1.27 3.42
CA ARG A 428 -16.13 0.22 4.04
C ARG A 428 -17.57 0.19 3.53
N ASP A 429 -18.14 1.37 3.27
CA ASP A 429 -19.52 1.49 2.79
C ASP A 429 -19.68 1.08 1.31
N TYR A 430 -18.55 0.94 0.60
CA TYR A 430 -18.46 0.58 -0.82
C TYR A 430 -17.95 -0.86 -1.03
N LEU A 431 -17.72 -1.63 0.03
CA LEU A 431 -17.14 -2.98 -0.05
C LEU A 431 -17.93 -3.91 -0.99
N HIS A 432 -19.24 -3.72 -1.08
CA HIS A 432 -20.16 -4.48 -1.92
C HIS A 432 -19.90 -4.33 -3.45
N TYR A 433 -19.12 -3.34 -3.89
CA TYR A 433 -18.72 -3.23 -5.30
C TYR A 433 -17.60 -4.21 -5.68
N SER A 434 -16.86 -4.73 -4.70
CA SER A 434 -15.77 -5.70 -4.92
C SER A 434 -15.99 -7.06 -4.25
N ARG A 435 -16.98 -7.19 -3.38
CA ARG A 435 -17.27 -8.41 -2.62
C ARG A 435 -18.76 -8.72 -2.63
N SER A 436 -19.13 -9.99 -2.78
CA SER A 436 -20.51 -10.40 -2.66
C SER A 436 -21.04 -10.29 -1.22
N ALA A 437 -22.34 -10.27 -1.06
CA ALA A 437 -22.97 -10.25 0.28
C ALA A 437 -22.57 -11.48 1.11
N GLU A 438 -22.42 -12.64 0.46
CA GLU A 438 -21.99 -13.89 1.08
C GLU A 438 -20.53 -13.81 1.55
N GLU A 439 -19.62 -13.27 0.71
CA GLU A 439 -18.22 -13.05 1.10
C GLU A 439 -18.15 -12.11 2.31
N ILE A 440 -18.90 -10.99 2.30
CA ILE A 440 -18.92 -10.02 3.42
C ILE A 440 -19.44 -10.70 4.69
N ALA A 441 -20.49 -11.53 4.59
CA ALA A 441 -21.01 -12.27 5.74
C ALA A 441 -19.99 -13.26 6.31
N LEU A 442 -19.27 -13.98 5.44
CA LEU A 442 -18.19 -14.88 5.87
C LEU A 442 -17.01 -14.14 6.50
N MET A 443 -16.59 -13.00 5.94
CA MET A 443 -15.54 -12.18 6.53
C MET A 443 -15.93 -11.68 7.93
N LYS A 444 -17.18 -11.25 8.13
CA LYS A 444 -17.71 -10.87 9.46
C LYS A 444 -17.73 -12.06 10.43
N ALA A 445 -18.07 -13.25 9.96
CA ALA A 445 -18.02 -14.47 10.78
C ALA A 445 -16.58 -14.83 11.17
N VAL A 446 -15.60 -14.72 10.25
CA VAL A 446 -14.18 -14.88 10.55
C VAL A 446 -13.71 -13.89 11.60
N LYS A 447 -14.11 -12.60 11.47
CA LYS A 447 -13.80 -11.59 12.49
C LYS A 447 -14.34 -12.01 13.86
N ALA A 448 -15.57 -12.47 13.96
CA ALA A 448 -16.18 -12.89 15.23
C ALA A 448 -15.47 -14.11 15.87
N VAL A 449 -14.79 -14.97 15.09
CA VAL A 449 -13.98 -16.07 15.63
C VAL A 449 -12.74 -15.54 16.37
N PHE A 450 -12.03 -14.55 15.80
CA PHE A 450 -10.80 -14.03 16.39
C PHE A 450 -11.04 -12.86 17.36
N ASP A 451 -12.11 -12.13 17.19
CA ASP A 451 -12.48 -10.94 17.97
C ASP A 451 -13.98 -11.02 18.39
N PRO A 452 -14.34 -11.92 19.30
CA PRO A 452 -15.73 -12.19 19.69
C PRO A 452 -16.41 -10.99 20.36
N ASN A 453 -15.65 -10.08 20.95
CA ASN A 453 -16.16 -8.88 21.64
C ASN A 453 -16.14 -7.61 20.77
N GLY A 454 -15.62 -7.70 19.53
CA GLY A 454 -15.61 -6.59 18.59
C GLY A 454 -14.71 -5.42 18.99
N ILE A 455 -13.67 -5.66 19.80
CA ILE A 455 -12.76 -4.62 20.29
C ILE A 455 -11.65 -4.26 19.32
N MET A 456 -11.35 -5.14 18.34
CA MET A 456 -10.22 -4.95 17.44
C MET A 456 -10.60 -4.06 16.26
N ASN A 457 -10.03 -2.87 16.22
CA ASN A 457 -10.13 -1.88 15.15
C ASN A 457 -11.56 -1.72 14.59
N PRO A 458 -12.57 -1.47 15.44
CA PRO A 458 -13.96 -1.46 15.02
C PRO A 458 -14.24 -0.34 14.01
N GLY A 459 -15.22 -0.59 13.11
CA GLY A 459 -15.60 0.37 12.07
C GLY A 459 -14.61 0.48 10.91
N LYS A 460 -13.63 -0.42 10.80
CA LYS A 460 -12.75 -0.60 9.65
C LYS A 460 -13.14 -1.87 8.91
N ILE A 461 -12.99 -1.85 7.59
CA ILE A 461 -13.43 -2.90 6.63
C ILE A 461 -14.95 -3.04 6.59
N PHE A 462 -15.61 -3.09 7.73
CA PHE A 462 -17.06 -3.25 7.85
C PHE A 462 -17.70 -2.04 8.57
N ALA A 463 -18.90 -1.69 8.16
CA ALA A 463 -19.76 -0.74 8.86
C ALA A 463 -20.41 -1.38 10.09
#